data_6dce02c4674763121e0ec89ac1ff1b05
#
_entry.id   6dce02c4674763121e0ec89ac1ff1b05
#
_cell.length_a   1.000
_cell.length_b   1.000
_cell.length_c   1.000
_cell.angle_alpha   90.00
_cell.angle_beta   90.00
_cell.angle_gamma   90.00
#
_symmetry.space_group_name_H-M   'P 1'
#
loop_
_entity.id
_entity.type
_entity.pdbx_description
1 polymer ?
#
loop_
_entity_poly.entity_id
_entity_poly.type
_entity_poly.pdbx_seq_one_letter_code
_entity_poly.pdbx_strand_id
1 'polypeptide(L)'
;MRLNQGLALAVAIAVAAFGFLTRPRLSPAEQGRRLAEQQGCFTCHGAAGTRGAANPGRTDKTVPTFAGDLMMYADDAAGVRAWILDGGTPGKRVSESWQKARAAGALQMPAYRGALSDAQVASLVAYVMAVSESPEPGDSLALAGRDRAKALGCTGCHGLGGRLSPPNPGSFKGYVPAWEGDDFAELVRDEHEFGEWVRHGVSERFKGNVAARFFLDRARLHMPAYERHLADGDLAALWAYVRWLRSPAARPDSASVTSF
;
A
#
# COMPACT_ATOMS: atom_id res chain seq x y z
N MET A 1 6.99 -22.56 46.13
CA MET A 1 5.91 -21.75 45.53
C MET A 1 6.39 -20.47 44.87
N ARG A 2 7.28 -19.66 45.46
CA ARG A 2 7.70 -18.35 44.89
C ARG A 2 8.53 -18.46 43.59
N LEU A 3 9.33 -19.51 43.39
CA LEU A 3 10.13 -19.72 42.17
C LEU A 3 9.26 -19.92 40.92
N ASN A 4 8.15 -20.64 41.03
CA ASN A 4 7.22 -20.88 39.91
C ASN A 4 6.46 -19.61 39.50
N GLN A 5 6.18 -18.71 40.44
CA GLN A 5 5.51 -17.45 40.15
C GLN A 5 6.43 -16.49 39.38
N GLY A 6 7.72 -16.44 39.74
CA GLY A 6 8.71 -15.65 39.00
C GLY A 6 8.93 -16.12 37.56
N LEU A 7 8.99 -17.44 37.36
CA LEU A 7 9.11 -18.02 36.02
C LEU A 7 7.87 -17.76 35.17
N ALA A 8 6.68 -17.92 35.73
CA ALA A 8 5.42 -17.66 35.04
C ALA A 8 5.31 -16.18 34.61
N LEU A 9 5.72 -15.24 35.47
CA LEU A 9 5.74 -13.83 35.13
C LEU A 9 6.75 -13.53 34.02
N ALA A 10 7.95 -14.09 34.07
CA ALA A 10 8.96 -13.91 33.04
C ALA A 10 8.49 -14.43 31.68
N VAL A 11 7.85 -15.59 31.63
CA VAL A 11 7.26 -16.15 30.41
C VAL A 11 6.13 -15.27 29.88
N ALA A 12 5.25 -14.77 30.75
CA ALA A 12 4.17 -13.88 30.35
C ALA A 12 4.71 -12.57 29.74
N ILE A 13 5.75 -11.98 30.34
CA ILE A 13 6.41 -10.78 29.81
C ILE A 13 7.06 -11.08 28.45
N ALA A 14 7.73 -12.22 28.31
CA ALA A 14 8.36 -12.59 27.04
C ALA A 14 7.34 -12.79 25.91
N VAL A 15 6.21 -13.45 26.22
CA VAL A 15 5.10 -13.65 25.26
C VAL A 15 4.47 -12.30 24.89
N ALA A 16 4.23 -11.43 25.85
CA ALA A 16 3.67 -10.10 25.59
C ALA A 16 4.64 -9.24 24.76
N ALA A 17 5.93 -9.25 25.08
CA ALA A 17 6.95 -8.55 24.32
C ALA A 17 7.06 -9.11 22.90
N PHE A 18 7.06 -10.42 22.73
CA PHE A 18 7.07 -11.05 21.40
C PHE A 18 5.82 -10.66 20.59
N GLY A 19 4.62 -10.72 21.20
CA GLY A 19 3.38 -10.30 20.55
C GLY A 19 3.38 -8.83 20.16
N PHE A 20 3.98 -7.96 20.98
CA PHE A 20 4.14 -6.54 20.66
C PHE A 20 5.12 -6.31 19.49
N LEU A 21 6.27 -6.99 19.49
CA LEU A 21 7.30 -6.87 18.45
C LEU A 21 6.83 -7.44 17.10
N THR A 22 6.01 -8.50 17.11
CA THR A 22 5.47 -9.11 15.89
C THR A 22 4.18 -8.45 15.39
N ARG A 23 3.64 -7.46 16.13
CA ARG A 23 2.40 -6.78 15.75
C ARG A 23 2.55 -6.12 14.38
N PRO A 24 1.65 -6.41 13.42
CA PRO A 24 1.68 -5.78 12.11
C PRO A 24 1.48 -4.26 12.20
N ARG A 25 2.34 -3.51 11.50
CA ARG A 25 2.20 -2.06 11.29
C ARG A 25 1.99 -1.81 9.81
N LEU A 26 0.82 -2.25 9.34
CA LEU A 26 0.47 -2.18 7.93
C LEU A 26 0.36 -0.73 7.45
N SER A 27 0.81 -0.48 6.23
CA SER A 27 0.60 0.81 5.56
C SER A 27 -0.88 1.15 5.44
N PRO A 28 -1.26 2.42 5.33
CA PRO A 28 -2.65 2.82 5.07
C PRO A 28 -3.22 2.15 3.81
N ALA A 29 -2.44 2.02 2.75
CA ALA A 29 -2.86 1.36 1.52
C ALA A 29 -3.14 -0.14 1.73
N GLU A 30 -2.31 -0.87 2.48
CA GLU A 30 -2.57 -2.28 2.79
C GLU A 30 -3.78 -2.45 3.72
N GLN A 31 -3.98 -1.55 4.69
CA GLN A 31 -5.19 -1.54 5.51
C GLN A 31 -6.44 -1.35 4.63
N GLY A 32 -6.38 -0.40 3.68
CA GLY A 32 -7.44 -0.15 2.71
C GLY A 32 -7.70 -1.34 1.80
N ARG A 33 -6.66 -2.02 1.31
CA ARG A 33 -6.80 -3.24 0.51
C ARG A 33 -7.58 -4.33 1.25
N ARG A 34 -7.18 -4.60 2.50
CA ARG A 34 -7.86 -5.60 3.34
C ARG A 34 -9.31 -5.21 3.63
N LEU A 35 -9.54 -3.93 3.89
CA LEU A 35 -10.88 -3.41 4.10
C LEU A 35 -11.73 -3.51 2.83
N ALA A 36 -11.19 -3.16 1.66
CA ALA A 36 -11.87 -3.30 0.37
C ALA A 36 -12.29 -4.75 0.09
N GLU A 37 -11.42 -5.71 0.43
CA GLU A 37 -11.74 -7.14 0.33
C GLU A 37 -12.88 -7.52 1.30
N GLN A 38 -12.81 -7.10 2.55
CA GLN A 38 -13.84 -7.36 3.58
C GLN A 38 -15.20 -6.73 3.23
N GLN A 39 -15.19 -5.54 2.63
CA GLN A 39 -16.41 -4.83 2.22
C GLN A 39 -16.94 -5.29 0.85
N GLY A 40 -16.29 -6.25 0.20
CA GLY A 40 -16.71 -6.79 -1.08
C GLY A 40 -16.51 -5.85 -2.28
N CYS A 41 -15.68 -4.80 -2.17
CA CYS A 41 -15.42 -3.85 -3.25
C CYS A 41 -14.94 -4.55 -4.53
N PHE A 42 -14.14 -5.61 -4.38
CA PHE A 42 -13.58 -6.36 -5.50
C PHE A 42 -14.59 -7.22 -6.26
N THR A 43 -15.79 -7.43 -5.73
CA THR A 43 -16.88 -8.09 -6.46
C THR A 43 -17.27 -7.30 -7.73
N CYS A 44 -17.27 -5.97 -7.64
CA CYS A 44 -17.57 -5.09 -8.75
C CYS A 44 -16.30 -4.54 -9.43
N HIS A 45 -15.27 -4.15 -8.65
CA HIS A 45 -14.05 -3.55 -9.18
C HIS A 45 -13.00 -4.59 -9.60
N GLY A 46 -13.29 -5.89 -9.44
CA GLY A 46 -12.42 -7.01 -9.80
C GLY A 46 -11.19 -7.16 -8.91
N ALA A 47 -10.36 -8.15 -9.22
CA ALA A 47 -9.19 -8.46 -8.40
C ALA A 47 -8.30 -7.23 -8.20
N ALA A 48 -8.07 -6.89 -6.96
CA ALA A 48 -7.29 -5.71 -6.56
C ALA A 48 -7.78 -4.37 -7.18
N GLY A 49 -9.02 -4.29 -7.65
CA GLY A 49 -9.55 -3.08 -8.28
C GLY A 49 -9.05 -2.81 -9.70
N THR A 50 -8.43 -3.80 -10.34
CA THR A 50 -7.76 -3.61 -11.65
C THR A 50 -8.56 -4.10 -12.85
N ARG A 51 -9.73 -4.75 -12.62
CA ARG A 51 -10.53 -5.33 -13.70
C ARG A 51 -12.02 -5.26 -13.38
N GLY A 52 -12.67 -4.16 -13.76
CA GLY A 52 -14.09 -3.95 -13.49
C GLY A 52 -15.02 -5.03 -14.06
N ALA A 53 -16.07 -5.35 -13.34
CA ALA A 53 -17.13 -6.23 -13.79
C ALA A 53 -17.90 -5.60 -14.96
N ALA A 54 -18.56 -6.41 -15.79
CA ALA A 54 -19.47 -5.93 -16.82
C ALA A 54 -20.62 -5.14 -16.17
N ASN A 55 -20.96 -3.97 -16.74
CA ASN A 55 -22.05 -3.11 -16.28
C ASN A 55 -22.96 -2.73 -17.45
N PRO A 56 -23.88 -3.61 -17.83
CA PRO A 56 -24.85 -3.34 -18.91
C PRO A 56 -25.61 -2.04 -18.67
N GLY A 57 -25.87 -1.29 -19.72
CA GLY A 57 -26.53 0.01 -19.66
C GLY A 57 -25.60 1.20 -19.47
N ARG A 58 -24.37 0.98 -18.99
CA ARG A 58 -23.34 2.03 -18.97
C ARG A 58 -22.68 2.19 -20.34
N THR A 59 -22.26 3.41 -20.66
CA THR A 59 -21.56 3.72 -21.92
C THR A 59 -20.24 2.96 -22.05
N ASP A 60 -19.49 2.88 -20.96
CA ASP A 60 -18.23 2.14 -20.81
C ASP A 60 -18.41 0.62 -20.64
N LYS A 61 -19.67 0.17 -20.45
CA LYS A 61 -20.08 -1.24 -20.27
C LYS A 61 -19.41 -1.97 -19.13
N THR A 62 -18.63 -1.29 -18.31
CA THR A 62 -17.88 -1.87 -17.18
C THR A 62 -17.99 -1.00 -15.93
N VAL A 63 -17.69 -1.59 -14.79
CA VAL A 63 -17.40 -0.85 -13.55
C VAL A 63 -15.99 -0.28 -13.71
N PRO A 64 -15.75 1.01 -13.38
CA PRO A 64 -14.43 1.61 -13.47
C PRO A 64 -13.37 0.86 -12.65
N THR A 65 -12.15 0.79 -13.17
CA THR A 65 -10.99 0.26 -12.45
C THR A 65 -10.32 1.36 -11.61
N PHE A 66 -9.52 0.96 -10.61
CA PHE A 66 -8.72 1.93 -9.83
C PHE A 66 -7.45 2.33 -10.57
N ALA A 67 -7.00 1.53 -11.55
CA ALA A 67 -5.72 1.73 -12.23
C ALA A 67 -5.77 2.77 -13.36
N GLY A 68 -6.62 2.55 -14.37
CA GLY A 68 -6.59 3.39 -15.58
C GLY A 68 -7.71 4.43 -15.65
N ASP A 69 -8.84 4.14 -15.01
CA ASP A 69 -10.07 4.93 -15.19
C ASP A 69 -10.26 5.99 -14.11
N LEU A 70 -9.39 6.02 -13.09
CA LEU A 70 -9.61 6.86 -11.90
C LEU A 70 -9.81 8.32 -12.26
N MET A 71 -8.94 8.89 -13.11
CA MET A 71 -8.98 10.31 -13.48
C MET A 71 -10.25 10.73 -14.21
N MET A 72 -11.00 9.80 -14.81
CA MET A 72 -12.31 10.09 -15.40
C MET A 72 -13.41 10.23 -14.35
N TYR A 73 -13.20 9.71 -13.16
CA TYR A 73 -14.19 9.64 -12.10
C TYR A 73 -13.87 10.50 -10.89
N ALA A 74 -12.57 10.61 -10.55
CA ALA A 74 -12.07 11.38 -9.42
C ALA A 74 -10.72 11.99 -9.77
N ASP A 75 -10.59 13.31 -9.63
CA ASP A 75 -9.37 14.05 -9.96
C ASP A 75 -8.30 13.90 -8.86
N ASP A 76 -8.74 13.59 -7.63
CA ASP A 76 -7.89 13.54 -6.45
C ASP A 76 -8.46 12.61 -5.35
N ALA A 77 -7.77 12.56 -4.23
CA ALA A 77 -8.18 11.80 -3.04
C ALA A 77 -9.54 12.26 -2.47
N ALA A 78 -9.86 13.54 -2.55
CA ALA A 78 -11.15 14.07 -2.10
C ALA A 78 -12.29 13.55 -2.99
N GLY A 79 -12.06 13.49 -4.31
CA GLY A 79 -12.97 12.87 -5.26
C GLY A 79 -13.20 11.38 -4.97
N VAL A 80 -12.12 10.63 -4.71
CA VAL A 80 -12.20 9.21 -4.32
C VAL A 80 -12.99 9.05 -3.01
N ARG A 81 -12.71 9.90 -2.01
CA ARG A 81 -13.46 9.93 -0.76
C ARG A 81 -14.96 10.16 -0.99
N ALA A 82 -15.31 11.13 -1.84
CA ALA A 82 -16.71 11.44 -2.17
C ALA A 82 -17.40 10.24 -2.85
N TRP A 83 -16.70 9.53 -3.73
CA TRP A 83 -17.19 8.30 -4.33
C TRP A 83 -17.50 7.22 -3.30
N ILE A 84 -16.59 6.98 -2.37
CA ILE A 84 -16.78 5.97 -1.31
C ILE A 84 -17.94 6.37 -0.41
N LEU A 85 -18.00 7.62 0.03
CA LEU A 85 -19.03 8.06 0.95
C LEU A 85 -20.42 8.18 0.34
N ASP A 86 -20.51 8.69 -0.89
CA ASP A 86 -21.77 9.18 -1.46
C ASP A 86 -22.10 8.56 -2.83
N GLY A 87 -21.25 7.68 -3.36
CA GLY A 87 -21.42 7.07 -4.68
C GLY A 87 -21.23 8.05 -5.85
N GLY A 88 -20.52 9.16 -5.64
CA GLY A 88 -20.19 10.15 -6.66
C GLY A 88 -19.66 11.46 -6.09
N THR A 89 -18.88 12.21 -6.88
CA THR A 89 -18.42 13.55 -6.49
C THR A 89 -19.60 14.53 -6.43
N PRO A 90 -19.48 15.65 -5.67
CA PRO A 90 -20.58 16.64 -5.58
C PRO A 90 -21.08 17.11 -6.95
N GLY A 91 -20.18 17.46 -7.88
CA GLY A 91 -20.56 17.89 -9.23
C GLY A 91 -21.30 16.81 -10.03
N LYS A 92 -20.84 15.56 -9.95
CA LYS A 92 -21.51 14.43 -10.62
C LYS A 92 -22.90 14.17 -10.03
N ARG A 93 -23.07 14.29 -8.72
CA ARG A 93 -24.37 14.03 -8.07
C ARG A 93 -25.45 15.03 -8.43
N VAL A 94 -25.11 16.27 -8.81
CA VAL A 94 -26.08 17.29 -9.25
C VAL A 94 -26.26 17.35 -10.78
N SER A 95 -25.42 16.65 -11.55
CA SER A 95 -25.51 16.61 -13.01
C SER A 95 -26.62 15.65 -13.48
N GLU A 96 -27.63 16.15 -14.15
CA GLU A 96 -28.74 15.33 -14.69
C GLU A 96 -28.24 14.29 -15.71
N SER A 97 -27.32 14.67 -16.58
CA SER A 97 -26.73 13.75 -17.56
C SER A 97 -25.98 12.60 -16.89
N TRP A 98 -25.25 12.91 -15.84
CA TRP A 98 -24.55 11.88 -15.08
C TRP A 98 -25.50 10.96 -14.30
N GLN A 99 -26.54 11.53 -13.67
CA GLN A 99 -27.56 10.74 -12.98
C GLN A 99 -28.29 9.80 -13.92
N LYS A 100 -28.66 10.28 -15.12
CA LYS A 100 -29.26 9.45 -16.16
C LYS A 100 -28.34 8.32 -16.60
N ALA A 101 -27.07 8.62 -16.85
CA ALA A 101 -26.07 7.63 -17.22
C ALA A 101 -25.82 6.61 -16.10
N ARG A 102 -25.82 7.06 -14.83
CA ARG A 102 -25.72 6.18 -13.67
C ARG A 102 -26.93 5.25 -13.54
N ALA A 103 -28.14 5.80 -13.64
CA ALA A 103 -29.39 5.04 -13.53
C ALA A 103 -29.56 4.00 -14.64
N ALA A 104 -28.95 4.22 -15.81
CA ALA A 104 -28.96 3.25 -16.91
C ALA A 104 -28.11 2.02 -16.65
N GLY A 105 -27.10 2.11 -15.78
CA GLY A 105 -26.22 1.00 -15.43
C GLY A 105 -26.88 0.00 -14.48
N ALA A 106 -26.68 -1.30 -14.73
CA ALA A 106 -27.17 -2.36 -13.86
C ALA A 106 -26.50 -2.37 -12.48
N LEU A 107 -25.22 -2.00 -12.42
CA LEU A 107 -24.44 -1.91 -11.17
C LEU A 107 -24.22 -0.44 -10.81
N GLN A 108 -24.50 -0.10 -9.56
CA GLN A 108 -24.28 1.23 -9.02
C GLN A 108 -23.42 1.11 -7.76
N MET A 109 -22.41 2.00 -7.63
CA MET A 109 -21.60 2.05 -6.43
C MET A 109 -22.47 2.44 -5.22
N PRO A 110 -22.50 1.64 -4.16
CA PRO A 110 -23.21 1.99 -2.93
C PRO A 110 -22.52 3.16 -2.22
N ALA A 111 -23.27 3.86 -1.39
CA ALA A 111 -22.77 4.89 -0.49
C ALA A 111 -22.45 4.27 0.88
N TYR A 112 -21.27 4.54 1.40
CA TYR A 112 -20.81 4.01 2.70
C TYR A 112 -20.84 5.04 3.83
N ARG A 113 -21.47 6.20 3.61
CA ARG A 113 -21.64 7.23 4.65
C ARG A 113 -22.40 6.66 5.84
N GLY A 114 -21.79 6.78 7.04
CA GLY A 114 -22.33 6.21 8.26
C GLY A 114 -22.07 4.72 8.48
N ALA A 115 -21.59 3.99 7.46
CA ALA A 115 -21.21 2.58 7.59
C ALA A 115 -19.71 2.40 7.87
N LEU A 116 -18.88 3.34 7.44
CA LEU A 116 -17.43 3.34 7.63
C LEU A 116 -16.99 4.55 8.47
N SER A 117 -16.00 4.35 9.33
CA SER A 117 -15.34 5.45 10.05
C SER A 117 -14.43 6.26 9.11
N ASP A 118 -14.10 7.48 9.50
CA ASP A 118 -13.18 8.33 8.73
C ASP A 118 -11.80 7.68 8.51
N ALA A 119 -11.27 6.97 9.49
CA ALA A 119 -10.01 6.25 9.37
C ALA A 119 -10.11 5.08 8.35
N GLN A 120 -11.23 4.37 8.32
CA GLN A 120 -11.49 3.33 7.33
C GLN A 120 -11.60 3.91 5.91
N VAL A 121 -12.31 5.02 5.77
CA VAL A 121 -12.41 5.71 4.48
C VAL A 121 -11.05 6.22 4.03
N ALA A 122 -10.24 6.81 4.91
CA ALA A 122 -8.89 7.25 4.59
C ALA A 122 -7.99 6.08 4.12
N SER A 123 -8.10 4.91 4.76
CA SER A 123 -7.36 3.72 4.32
C SER A 123 -7.82 3.23 2.93
N LEU A 124 -9.13 3.23 2.65
CA LEU A 124 -9.63 2.89 1.30
C LEU A 124 -9.14 3.88 0.24
N VAL A 125 -9.17 5.18 0.54
CA VAL A 125 -8.62 6.23 -0.35
C VAL A 125 -7.15 5.95 -0.61
N ALA A 126 -6.34 5.70 0.43
CA ALA A 126 -4.92 5.40 0.29
C ALA A 126 -4.69 4.17 -0.62
N TYR A 127 -5.54 3.15 -0.51
CA TYR A 127 -5.47 1.98 -1.39
C TYR A 127 -5.78 2.30 -2.85
N VAL A 128 -6.89 3.01 -3.11
CA VAL A 128 -7.28 3.40 -4.47
C VAL A 128 -6.20 4.25 -5.12
N MET A 129 -5.67 5.24 -4.39
CA MET A 129 -4.59 6.09 -4.86
C MET A 129 -3.28 5.31 -5.10
N ALA A 130 -2.99 4.28 -4.29
CA ALA A 130 -1.84 3.41 -4.52
C ALA A 130 -2.00 2.58 -5.81
N VAL A 131 -3.20 2.05 -6.09
CA VAL A 131 -3.48 1.29 -7.32
C VAL A 131 -3.41 2.16 -8.56
N SER A 132 -3.86 3.41 -8.47
CA SER A 132 -3.76 4.40 -9.55
C SER A 132 -2.37 5.03 -9.69
N GLU A 133 -1.43 4.66 -8.81
CA GLU A 133 -0.08 5.23 -8.71
C GLU A 133 -0.06 6.77 -8.53
N SER A 134 -1.09 7.30 -7.89
CA SER A 134 -1.27 8.72 -7.65
C SER A 134 -1.05 9.07 -6.16
N PRO A 135 -0.49 10.23 -5.82
CA PRO A 135 0.17 11.17 -6.73
C PRO A 135 1.48 10.60 -7.29
N GLU A 136 1.97 11.20 -8.37
CA GLU A 136 3.30 10.89 -8.92
C GLU A 136 4.39 11.73 -8.23
N PRO A 137 5.66 11.24 -8.16
CA PRO A 137 6.78 12.06 -7.73
C PRO A 137 6.94 13.27 -8.64
N GLY A 138 7.02 14.47 -8.06
CA GLY A 138 7.36 15.68 -8.80
C GLY A 138 8.87 15.85 -9.06
N ASP A 139 9.71 15.12 -8.32
CA ASP A 139 11.15 15.07 -8.52
C ASP A 139 11.52 14.00 -9.55
N SER A 140 12.34 14.40 -10.54
CA SER A 140 12.73 13.53 -11.66
C SER A 140 13.52 12.30 -11.23
N LEU A 141 14.35 12.41 -10.19
CA LEU A 141 15.12 11.28 -9.67
C LEU A 141 14.21 10.25 -8.97
N ALA A 142 13.25 10.72 -8.20
CA ALA A 142 12.27 9.84 -7.56
C ALA A 142 11.34 9.19 -8.61
N LEU A 143 10.97 9.92 -9.67
CA LEU A 143 10.20 9.38 -10.79
C LEU A 143 10.99 8.27 -11.52
N ALA A 144 12.26 8.52 -11.83
CA ALA A 144 13.15 7.50 -12.40
C ALA A 144 13.28 6.28 -11.47
N GLY A 145 13.33 6.49 -10.16
CA GLY A 145 13.38 5.43 -9.16
C GLY A 145 12.12 4.57 -9.15
N ARG A 146 10.93 5.17 -9.30
CA ARG A 146 9.67 4.45 -9.46
C ARG A 146 9.70 3.54 -10.69
N ASP A 147 10.10 4.10 -11.82
CA ASP A 147 10.13 3.36 -13.08
C ASP A 147 11.18 2.25 -13.04
N ARG A 148 12.32 2.51 -12.39
CA ARG A 148 13.35 1.49 -12.18
C ARG A 148 12.89 0.38 -11.24
N ALA A 149 12.17 0.70 -10.17
CA ALA A 149 11.57 -0.31 -9.28
C ALA A 149 10.59 -1.23 -10.01
N LYS A 150 9.81 -0.70 -10.96
CA LYS A 150 8.96 -1.51 -11.83
C LYS A 150 9.78 -2.39 -12.76
N ALA A 151 10.76 -1.83 -13.44
CA ALA A 151 11.61 -2.54 -14.40
C ALA A 151 12.40 -3.69 -13.74
N LEU A 152 12.83 -3.53 -12.50
CA LEU A 152 13.50 -4.56 -11.70
C LEU A 152 12.53 -5.55 -11.04
N GLY A 153 11.21 -5.36 -11.16
CA GLY A 153 10.20 -6.25 -10.59
C GLY A 153 10.01 -6.11 -9.07
N CYS A 154 10.56 -5.07 -8.44
CA CYS A 154 10.47 -4.84 -6.99
C CYS A 154 9.02 -4.79 -6.49
N THR A 155 8.12 -4.18 -7.28
CA THR A 155 6.70 -4.03 -6.96
C THR A 155 5.93 -5.36 -6.97
N GLY A 156 6.50 -6.43 -7.55
CA GLY A 156 5.93 -7.77 -7.48
C GLY A 156 5.88 -8.33 -6.05
N CYS A 157 6.93 -8.05 -5.26
CA CYS A 157 7.02 -8.46 -3.85
C CYS A 157 6.59 -7.37 -2.87
N HIS A 158 6.86 -6.08 -3.16
CA HIS A 158 6.51 -4.96 -2.29
C HIS A 158 5.12 -4.37 -2.59
N GLY A 159 4.38 -4.99 -3.53
CA GLY A 159 3.05 -4.54 -3.95
C GLY A 159 3.08 -3.28 -4.82
N LEU A 160 1.91 -2.89 -5.31
CA LEU A 160 1.76 -1.75 -6.21
C LEU A 160 2.38 -0.48 -5.62
N GLY A 161 3.29 0.10 -6.37
CA GLY A 161 4.04 1.28 -5.95
C GLY A 161 4.91 1.11 -4.70
N GLY A 162 5.14 -0.13 -4.22
CA GLY A 162 5.84 -0.36 -2.95
C GLY A 162 5.00 -0.05 -1.70
N ARG A 163 3.70 0.10 -1.84
CA ARG A 163 2.77 0.55 -0.78
C ARG A 163 1.98 -0.57 -0.11
N LEU A 164 2.06 -1.79 -0.61
CA LEU A 164 1.33 -2.94 -0.07
C LEU A 164 2.26 -3.87 0.72
N SER A 165 1.64 -4.76 1.50
CA SER A 165 2.34 -5.70 2.37
C SER A 165 1.86 -7.14 2.10
N PRO A 166 2.26 -7.74 0.94
CA PRO A 166 1.87 -9.09 0.59
C PRO A 166 2.32 -10.10 1.64
N PRO A 167 1.56 -11.20 1.83
CA PRO A 167 1.92 -12.25 2.78
C PRO A 167 3.30 -12.85 2.49
N ASN A 168 4.09 -13.05 3.54
CA ASN A 168 5.36 -13.76 3.49
C ASN A 168 5.45 -14.73 4.68
N PRO A 169 4.82 -15.91 4.59
CA PRO A 169 4.81 -16.88 5.66
C PRO A 169 6.23 -17.29 6.05
N GLY A 170 6.47 -17.42 7.35
CA GLY A 170 7.78 -17.74 7.92
C GLY A 170 8.67 -16.53 8.21
N SER A 171 8.41 -15.36 7.64
CA SER A 171 9.08 -14.11 8.02
C SER A 171 8.64 -13.63 9.41
N PHE A 172 9.42 -12.73 10.02
CA PHE A 172 9.18 -12.26 11.40
C PHE A 172 7.78 -11.71 11.63
N LYS A 173 7.26 -10.92 10.68
CA LYS A 173 5.90 -10.33 10.76
C LYS A 173 4.87 -11.01 9.84
N GLY A 174 5.28 -12.01 9.06
CA GLY A 174 4.40 -12.78 8.18
C GLY A 174 4.07 -12.11 6.84
N TYR A 175 4.70 -10.98 6.51
CA TYR A 175 4.50 -10.24 5.25
C TYR A 175 5.77 -9.52 4.80
N VAL A 176 5.78 -9.05 3.54
CA VAL A 176 6.81 -8.15 3.01
C VAL A 176 6.44 -6.72 3.42
N PRO A 177 7.30 -5.96 4.10
CA PRO A 177 6.98 -4.59 4.50
C PRO A 177 6.79 -3.65 3.32
N ALA A 178 5.75 -2.81 3.38
CA ALA A 178 5.60 -1.69 2.44
C ALA A 178 6.68 -0.64 2.70
N TRP A 179 7.16 0.02 1.64
CA TRP A 179 8.22 1.03 1.75
C TRP A 179 7.78 2.29 2.51
N GLU A 180 6.50 2.65 2.45
CA GLU A 180 5.94 3.78 3.21
C GLU A 180 5.62 3.43 4.68
N GLY A 181 5.58 2.13 5.02
CA GLY A 181 5.20 1.65 6.35
C GLY A 181 6.27 1.86 7.41
N ASP A 182 5.85 1.85 8.67
CA ASP A 182 6.76 1.99 9.83
C ASP A 182 7.73 0.81 9.94
N ASP A 183 7.30 -0.39 9.53
CA ASP A 183 8.12 -1.59 9.58
C ASP A 183 9.33 -1.52 8.64
N PHE A 184 9.28 -0.70 7.58
CA PHE A 184 10.43 -0.45 6.73
C PHE A 184 11.56 0.24 7.49
N ALA A 185 11.26 1.20 8.36
CA ALA A 185 12.26 1.91 9.15
C ALA A 185 12.98 0.99 10.17
N GLU A 186 12.37 -0.14 10.55
CA GLU A 186 13.03 -1.14 11.39
C GLU A 186 14.08 -1.93 10.60
N LEU A 187 13.88 -2.08 9.28
CA LEU A 187 14.78 -2.84 8.39
C LEU A 187 15.82 -1.98 7.70
N VAL A 188 15.56 -0.69 7.48
CA VAL A 188 16.42 0.22 6.72
C VAL A 188 16.55 1.53 7.49
N ARG A 189 17.75 1.84 7.95
CA ARG A 189 18.05 3.05 8.73
C ARG A 189 18.46 4.22 7.86
N ASP A 190 19.19 3.92 6.78
CA ASP A 190 19.80 4.90 5.90
C ASP A 190 19.96 4.37 4.47
N GLU A 191 20.51 5.21 3.60
CA GLU A 191 20.78 4.89 2.20
C GLU A 191 21.79 3.76 2.03
N HIS A 192 22.80 3.68 2.92
CA HIS A 192 23.80 2.63 2.87
C HIS A 192 23.16 1.27 3.13
N GLU A 193 22.39 1.14 4.21
CA GLU A 193 21.68 -0.11 4.55
C GLU A 193 20.61 -0.48 3.49
N PHE A 194 19.95 0.53 2.89
CA PHE A 194 19.09 0.31 1.74
C PHE A 194 19.86 -0.31 0.56
N GLY A 195 21.05 0.26 0.26
CA GLY A 195 21.93 -0.25 -0.79
C GLY A 195 22.37 -1.69 -0.55
N GLU A 196 22.66 -2.08 0.71
CA GLU A 196 22.99 -3.46 1.06
C GLU A 196 21.81 -4.41 0.78
N TRP A 197 20.59 -4.04 1.20
CA TRP A 197 19.39 -4.81 0.90
C TRP A 197 19.19 -5.00 -0.60
N VAL A 198 19.33 -3.95 -1.39
CA VAL A 198 19.11 -4.02 -2.85
C VAL A 198 20.22 -4.83 -3.52
N ARG A 199 21.48 -4.62 -3.16
CA ARG A 199 22.62 -5.34 -3.79
C ARG A 199 22.65 -6.80 -3.40
N HIS A 200 22.45 -7.11 -2.11
CA HIS A 200 22.77 -8.43 -1.55
C HIS A 200 21.55 -9.21 -1.05
N GLY A 201 20.35 -8.61 -1.09
CA GLY A 201 19.11 -9.23 -0.60
C GLY A 201 18.99 -9.23 0.94
N VAL A 202 20.01 -8.76 1.66
CA VAL A 202 20.02 -8.64 3.12
C VAL A 202 21.13 -7.66 3.55
N SER A 203 20.87 -6.85 4.59
CA SER A 203 21.92 -5.96 5.12
C SER A 203 22.88 -6.69 6.06
N GLU A 204 24.09 -6.14 6.20
CA GLU A 204 25.13 -6.71 7.07
C GLU A 204 24.66 -6.80 8.53
N ARG A 205 23.87 -5.83 8.99
CA ARG A 205 23.29 -5.84 10.33
C ARG A 205 22.41 -7.09 10.57
N PHE A 206 21.65 -7.52 9.58
CA PHE A 206 20.79 -8.69 9.70
C PHE A 206 21.54 -10.00 9.44
N LYS A 207 22.58 -10.01 8.59
CA LYS A 207 23.46 -11.17 8.41
C LYS A 207 24.13 -11.60 9.71
N GLY A 208 24.58 -10.62 10.52
CA GLY A 208 25.21 -10.86 11.82
C GLY A 208 24.27 -11.22 12.95
N ASN A 209 22.95 -11.06 12.79
CA ASN A 209 21.97 -11.29 13.84
C ASN A 209 21.32 -12.68 13.74
N VAL A 210 21.62 -13.56 14.71
CA VAL A 210 21.14 -14.95 14.73
C VAL A 210 19.60 -15.04 14.73
N ALA A 211 18.92 -14.19 15.51
CA ALA A 211 17.46 -14.19 15.57
C ALA A 211 16.84 -13.71 14.25
N ALA A 212 17.42 -12.67 13.63
CA ALA A 212 16.98 -12.19 12.32
C ALA A 212 17.17 -13.27 11.24
N ARG A 213 18.32 -13.92 11.19
CA ARG A 213 18.61 -15.02 10.27
C ARG A 213 17.60 -16.15 10.39
N PHE A 214 17.23 -16.54 11.61
CA PHE A 214 16.22 -17.57 11.82
C PHE A 214 14.91 -17.27 11.06
N PHE A 215 14.43 -16.02 11.06
CA PHE A 215 13.21 -15.63 10.35
C PHE A 215 13.47 -15.39 8.85
N LEU A 216 14.63 -14.85 8.48
CA LEU A 216 14.99 -14.69 7.08
C LEU A 216 15.07 -16.04 6.36
N ASP A 217 15.75 -17.03 6.95
CA ASP A 217 15.92 -18.35 6.36
C ASP A 217 14.59 -19.14 6.25
N ARG A 218 13.59 -18.82 7.08
CA ARG A 218 12.26 -19.47 7.07
C ARG A 218 11.24 -18.75 6.20
N ALA A 219 11.51 -17.51 5.81
CA ALA A 219 10.64 -16.74 4.96
C ALA A 219 10.44 -17.41 3.60
N ARG A 220 9.21 -17.39 3.07
CA ARG A 220 8.92 -17.96 1.73
C ARG A 220 9.48 -17.10 0.62
N LEU A 221 9.46 -15.79 0.81
CA LEU A 221 10.00 -14.82 -0.13
C LEU A 221 11.26 -14.21 0.45
N HIS A 222 12.36 -14.33 -0.27
CA HIS A 222 13.62 -13.66 0.02
C HIS A 222 13.79 -12.51 -0.95
N MET A 223 14.33 -11.40 -0.47
CA MET A 223 14.71 -10.31 -1.37
C MET A 223 15.86 -10.79 -2.27
N PRO A 224 15.73 -10.69 -3.60
CA PRO A 224 16.82 -11.07 -4.50
C PRO A 224 18.01 -10.11 -4.39
N ALA A 225 19.20 -10.60 -4.71
CA ALA A 225 20.38 -9.77 -4.87
C ALA A 225 20.41 -9.16 -6.27
N TYR A 226 20.35 -7.85 -6.37
CA TYR A 226 20.28 -7.13 -7.65
C TYR A 226 21.62 -6.57 -8.14
N GLU A 227 22.72 -6.78 -7.41
CA GLU A 227 24.04 -6.17 -7.71
C GLU A 227 24.43 -6.23 -9.19
N ARG A 228 24.21 -7.39 -9.85
CA ARG A 228 24.54 -7.60 -11.27
C ARG A 228 23.54 -6.99 -12.26
N HIS A 229 22.43 -6.46 -11.78
CA HIS A 229 21.33 -5.93 -12.58
C HIS A 229 21.14 -4.42 -12.43
N LEU A 230 21.97 -3.80 -11.56
CA LEU A 230 21.94 -2.37 -11.32
C LEU A 230 22.85 -1.64 -12.32
N ALA A 231 22.33 -0.56 -12.90
CA ALA A 231 23.10 0.43 -13.61
C ALA A 231 23.58 1.54 -12.66
N ASP A 232 24.52 2.36 -13.13
CA ASP A 232 24.97 3.55 -12.42
C ASP A 232 23.77 4.48 -12.13
N GLY A 233 23.67 4.94 -10.90
CA GLY A 233 22.60 5.82 -10.44
C GLY A 233 21.30 5.11 -10.01
N ASP A 234 21.09 3.83 -10.32
CA ASP A 234 19.86 3.10 -9.95
C ASP A 234 19.58 3.15 -8.46
N LEU A 235 20.58 2.95 -7.62
CA LEU A 235 20.39 2.96 -6.15
C LEU A 235 19.95 4.34 -5.65
N ALA A 236 20.58 5.40 -6.16
CA ALA A 236 20.20 6.76 -5.79
C ALA A 236 18.75 7.07 -6.22
N ALA A 237 18.36 6.64 -7.42
CA ALA A 237 16.98 6.80 -7.90
C ALA A 237 15.97 6.00 -7.07
N LEU A 238 16.25 4.72 -6.83
CA LEU A 238 15.40 3.87 -5.98
C LEU A 238 15.26 4.44 -4.57
N TRP A 239 16.35 4.91 -3.98
CA TRP A 239 16.31 5.55 -2.66
C TRP A 239 15.53 6.86 -2.66
N ALA A 240 15.68 7.69 -3.70
CA ALA A 240 14.89 8.91 -3.86
C ALA A 240 13.39 8.60 -3.92
N TYR A 241 12.99 7.54 -4.64
CA TYR A 241 11.59 7.10 -4.69
C TYR A 241 11.08 6.62 -3.33
N VAL A 242 11.84 5.80 -2.62
CA VAL A 242 11.46 5.34 -1.27
C VAL A 242 11.34 6.51 -0.30
N ARG A 243 12.26 7.47 -0.34
CA ARG A 243 12.18 8.69 0.48
C ARG A 243 10.94 9.51 0.14
N TRP A 244 10.62 9.64 -1.15
CA TRP A 244 9.41 10.34 -1.57
C TRP A 244 8.16 9.65 -1.03
N LEU A 245 8.04 8.31 -1.14
CA LEU A 245 6.92 7.56 -0.59
C LEU A 245 6.71 7.80 0.92
N ARG A 246 7.78 8.06 1.64
CA ARG A 246 7.79 8.30 3.10
C ARG A 246 7.58 9.78 3.45
N SER A 247 7.53 10.67 2.46
CA SER A 247 7.31 12.09 2.67
C SER A 247 5.82 12.46 2.73
N PRO A 248 5.45 13.61 3.29
CA PRO A 248 4.09 14.11 3.24
C PRO A 248 3.55 14.26 1.79
N ALA A 249 4.41 14.60 0.83
CA ALA A 249 4.02 14.82 -0.57
C ALA A 249 3.43 13.56 -1.25
N ALA A 250 3.77 12.37 -0.77
CA ALA A 250 3.22 11.12 -1.28
C ALA A 250 1.88 10.73 -0.65
N ARG A 251 1.42 11.45 0.37
CA ARG A 251 0.17 11.15 1.06
C ARG A 251 -1.01 11.72 0.28
N PRO A 252 -2.10 10.97 0.11
CA PRO A 252 -3.28 11.41 -0.63
C PRO A 252 -3.92 12.69 -0.08
N ASP A 253 -3.78 12.97 1.21
CA ASP A 253 -4.41 14.11 1.90
C ASP A 253 -3.59 15.41 1.80
N SER A 254 -2.35 15.37 1.30
CA SER A 254 -1.48 16.54 1.24
C SER A 254 -1.78 17.50 0.08
N ALA A 255 -2.58 17.08 -0.89
CA ALA A 255 -2.95 17.92 -2.05
C ALA A 255 -4.02 19.00 -1.76
N SER A 256 -4.61 19.02 -0.55
CA SER A 256 -5.71 19.95 -0.19
C SER A 256 -5.32 21.09 0.77
N VAL A 257 -4.04 21.33 1.00
CA VAL A 257 -3.56 22.45 1.87
C VAL A 257 -2.80 23.49 1.07
N THR A 258 -3.18 23.79 -0.14
CA THR A 258 -2.90 25.08 -0.74
C THR A 258 -4.16 25.92 -0.64
N SER A 259 -4.24 26.64 0.48
CA SER A 259 -5.20 27.71 0.73
C SER A 259 -5.19 28.71 -0.41
N PHE A 260 -6.37 29.01 -0.93
CA PHE A 260 -6.65 30.25 -1.63
C PHE A 260 -6.95 31.34 -0.62
#